data_074f9d9ad424aeeb3c7774f5d013c05f
#
_entry.id   074f9d9ad424aeeb3c7774f5d013c05f
#
_cell.length_a   1.000
_cell.length_b   1.000
_cell.length_c   1.000
_cell.angle_alpha   90.00
_cell.angle_beta   90.00
_cell.angle_gamma   90.00
#
_symmetry.space_group_name_H-M   'P 1'
#
loop_
_entity.id
_entity.type
_entity.pdbx_description
1 polymer ?
#
loop_
_entity_poly.entity_id
_entity_poly.type
_entity_poly.pdbx_seq_one_letter_code
_entity_poly.pdbx_strand_id
1 'polypeptide(L)'
;MNNKLISAAEAVKKIKSSDTITIAGFVGTGVPDELLNALKDRFLKENTPNNLTLLFSAGPGDGDVRGINLLAFPKLLKRVVGGHFGLIPRISELALNDEIEAYNIPQGIISHLYRDIASGKPGVFTKVGLGTFADPRIEGGKVNKSSKENLIELINIKEEEYLFIPTFPLDIAILRGSVADKNGSISMRNEALIIDNLAQAMAVKNSGGTVIVQVEQVIQELLPSRQVDIP
;
A
#
# COMPACT_ATOMS: atom_id res chain seq x y z
N MET A 1 -5.36 -2.65 29.75
CA MET A 1 -4.41 -2.34 28.64
C MET A 1 -4.92 -3.07 27.41
N ASN A 2 -5.18 -2.37 26.32
CA ASN A 2 -5.54 -3.05 25.07
C ASN A 2 -4.33 -3.87 24.62
N ASN A 3 -4.48 -5.18 24.54
CA ASN A 3 -3.44 -6.06 24.03
C ASN A 3 -3.29 -5.78 22.52
N LYS A 4 -2.20 -5.11 22.14
CA LYS A 4 -1.88 -4.82 20.72
C LYS A 4 -1.33 -6.04 19.98
N LEU A 5 -0.89 -7.06 20.72
CA LEU A 5 -0.41 -8.32 20.13
C LEU A 5 -1.60 -9.26 19.88
N ILE A 6 -1.81 -9.58 18.63
CA ILE A 6 -2.87 -10.47 18.15
C ILE A 6 -2.33 -11.39 17.06
N SER A 7 -3.02 -12.49 16.79
CA SER A 7 -2.67 -13.38 15.67
C SER A 7 -2.91 -12.72 14.30
N ALA A 8 -2.25 -13.22 13.27
CA ALA A 8 -2.48 -12.76 11.89
C ALA A 8 -3.95 -12.91 11.48
N ALA A 9 -4.57 -14.03 11.86
CA ALA A 9 -6.00 -14.29 11.59
C ALA A 9 -6.95 -13.29 12.27
N GLU A 10 -6.61 -12.82 13.48
CA GLU A 10 -7.38 -11.77 14.16
C GLU A 10 -7.11 -10.38 13.56
N ALA A 11 -5.86 -10.12 13.19
CA ALA A 11 -5.46 -8.85 12.60
C ALA A 11 -6.21 -8.58 11.28
N VAL A 12 -6.27 -9.56 10.38
CA VAL A 12 -6.92 -9.40 9.09
C VAL A 12 -8.45 -9.25 9.17
N LYS A 13 -9.09 -9.60 10.30
CA LYS A 13 -10.52 -9.32 10.55
C LYS A 13 -10.83 -7.83 10.65
N LYS A 14 -9.83 -6.99 10.91
CA LYS A 14 -9.98 -5.53 10.91
C LYS A 14 -10.18 -4.96 9.51
N ILE A 15 -9.79 -5.69 8.46
CA ILE A 15 -9.95 -5.29 7.06
C ILE A 15 -11.39 -5.54 6.65
N LYS A 16 -12.05 -4.51 6.16
CA LYS A 16 -13.45 -4.53 5.72
C LYS A 16 -13.54 -4.50 4.20
N SER A 17 -14.67 -4.91 3.67
CA SER A 17 -14.94 -4.75 2.23
C SER A 17 -14.92 -3.26 1.85
N SER A 18 -14.36 -2.99 0.68
CA SER A 18 -14.17 -1.66 0.09
C SER A 18 -13.09 -0.80 0.78
N ASP A 19 -12.35 -1.32 1.76
CA ASP A 19 -11.22 -0.59 2.35
C ASP A 19 -10.14 -0.31 1.28
N THR A 20 -9.50 0.84 1.43
CA THR A 20 -8.26 1.18 0.74
C THR A 20 -7.09 0.75 1.60
N ILE A 21 -6.35 -0.26 1.15
CA ILE A 21 -5.23 -0.84 1.88
C ILE A 21 -3.90 -0.45 1.24
N THR A 22 -2.87 -0.26 2.06
CA THR A 22 -1.49 -0.11 1.57
C THR A 22 -0.61 -1.19 2.16
N ILE A 23 0.34 -1.69 1.36
CA ILE A 23 1.21 -2.81 1.73
C ILE A 23 2.66 -2.39 1.54
N ALA A 24 3.49 -2.68 2.56
CA ALA A 24 4.93 -2.49 2.50
C ALA A 24 5.62 -3.61 1.72
N GLY A 25 6.83 -3.32 1.27
CA GLY A 25 7.72 -4.28 0.63
C GLY A 25 8.29 -3.79 -0.70
N PHE A 26 9.42 -4.38 -1.04
CA PHE A 26 10.09 -4.21 -2.34
C PHE A 26 10.68 -5.55 -2.77
N VAL A 27 10.28 -6.06 -3.93
CA VAL A 27 10.61 -7.42 -4.34
C VAL A 27 10.12 -8.41 -3.27
N GLY A 28 10.95 -9.32 -2.78
CA GLY A 28 10.64 -10.20 -1.64
C GLY A 28 11.05 -9.66 -0.28
N THR A 29 11.49 -8.38 -0.17
CA THR A 29 12.04 -7.79 1.05
C THR A 29 11.02 -6.93 1.77
N GLY A 30 10.95 -7.03 3.10
CA GLY A 30 10.05 -6.24 3.94
C GLY A 30 8.56 -6.53 3.68
N VAL A 31 8.23 -7.69 3.11
CA VAL A 31 6.86 -8.09 2.78
C VAL A 31 6.24 -8.84 3.96
N PRO A 32 5.04 -8.46 4.42
CA PRO A 32 4.33 -9.12 5.52
C PRO A 32 3.57 -10.38 5.05
N ASP A 33 4.30 -11.37 4.51
CA ASP A 33 3.73 -12.56 3.85
C ASP A 33 2.72 -13.34 4.70
N GLU A 34 2.91 -13.41 6.03
CA GLU A 34 1.98 -14.11 6.91
C GLU A 34 0.62 -13.41 6.99
N LEU A 35 0.63 -12.08 7.09
CA LEU A 35 -0.61 -11.29 7.04
C LEU A 35 -1.30 -11.41 5.69
N LEU A 36 -0.54 -11.42 4.59
CA LEU A 36 -1.10 -11.59 3.25
C LEU A 36 -1.69 -12.99 3.06
N ASN A 37 -1.04 -14.05 3.58
CA ASN A 37 -1.61 -15.39 3.59
C ASN A 37 -2.88 -15.46 4.43
N ALA A 38 -2.88 -14.88 5.63
CA ALA A 38 -4.06 -14.86 6.49
C ALA A 38 -5.24 -14.12 5.83
N LEU A 39 -4.98 -13.02 5.10
CA LEU A 39 -6.01 -12.30 4.35
C LEU A 39 -6.56 -13.13 3.20
N LYS A 40 -5.68 -13.79 2.43
CA LYS A 40 -6.05 -14.73 1.37
C LYS A 40 -6.92 -15.86 1.92
N ASP A 41 -6.48 -16.52 2.99
CA ASP A 41 -7.17 -17.66 3.58
C ASP A 41 -8.56 -17.28 4.13
N ARG A 42 -8.67 -16.08 4.74
CA ARG A 42 -9.95 -15.52 5.15
C ARG A 42 -10.88 -15.31 3.94
N PHE A 43 -10.37 -14.69 2.87
CA PHE A 43 -11.16 -14.47 1.66
C PHE A 43 -11.65 -15.79 1.05
N LEU A 44 -10.78 -16.78 0.92
CA LEU A 44 -11.14 -18.09 0.35
C LEU A 44 -12.18 -18.84 1.20
N LYS A 45 -12.10 -18.69 2.53
CA LYS A 45 -13.01 -19.35 3.47
C LYS A 45 -14.35 -18.64 3.63
N GLU A 46 -14.31 -17.30 3.72
CA GLU A 46 -15.46 -16.49 4.12
C GLU A 46 -16.05 -15.68 2.96
N ASN A 47 -15.37 -15.65 1.80
CA ASN A 47 -15.69 -14.78 0.66
C ASN A 47 -15.75 -13.29 1.06
N THR A 48 -14.91 -12.88 2.03
CA THR A 48 -14.80 -11.52 2.56
C THR A 48 -13.38 -11.30 3.10
N PRO A 49 -12.80 -10.06 3.03
CA PRO A 49 -13.38 -8.84 2.48
C PRO A 49 -13.48 -8.85 0.95
N ASN A 50 -14.23 -7.92 0.38
CA ASN A 50 -14.43 -7.78 -1.06
C ASN A 50 -14.11 -6.36 -1.52
N ASN A 51 -13.79 -6.20 -2.80
CA ASN A 51 -13.66 -4.91 -3.47
C ASN A 51 -12.60 -3.99 -2.84
N LEU A 52 -11.49 -4.54 -2.37
CA LEU A 52 -10.40 -3.74 -1.83
C LEU A 52 -9.75 -2.88 -2.92
N THR A 53 -9.33 -1.67 -2.53
CA THR A 53 -8.38 -0.88 -3.29
C THR A 53 -6.99 -1.10 -2.71
N LEU A 54 -6.03 -1.52 -3.51
CA LEU A 54 -4.65 -1.76 -3.10
C LEU A 54 -3.73 -0.66 -3.62
N LEU A 55 -3.02 0.02 -2.73
CA LEU A 55 -1.98 1.00 -3.04
C LEU A 55 -0.60 0.47 -2.64
N PHE A 56 0.38 0.52 -3.55
CA PHE A 56 1.78 0.20 -3.25
C PHE A 56 2.74 1.02 -4.13
N SER A 57 3.93 1.34 -3.62
CA SER A 57 4.93 2.09 -4.40
C SER A 57 5.83 1.17 -5.23
N ALA A 58 6.34 0.09 -4.69
CA ALA A 58 7.53 -0.60 -5.20
C ALA A 58 7.34 -2.06 -5.64
N GLY A 59 6.12 -2.54 -5.88
CA GLY A 59 5.87 -3.91 -6.34
C GLY A 59 6.33 -4.99 -5.35
N PRO A 60 5.66 -5.15 -4.19
CA PRO A 60 6.01 -6.15 -3.17
C PRO A 60 5.62 -7.56 -3.60
N GLY A 61 6.44 -8.19 -4.43
CA GLY A 61 6.24 -9.53 -4.97
C GLY A 61 7.55 -10.12 -5.46
N ASP A 62 7.60 -11.44 -5.62
CA ASP A 62 8.78 -12.21 -6.03
C ASP A 62 8.85 -12.51 -7.53
N GLY A 63 7.93 -11.96 -8.30
CA GLY A 63 7.79 -12.26 -9.73
C GLY A 63 7.04 -13.56 -10.02
N ASP A 64 6.46 -14.22 -9.01
CA ASP A 64 5.73 -15.48 -9.17
C ASP A 64 4.49 -15.54 -8.25
N VAL A 65 4.64 -15.98 -6.98
CA VAL A 65 3.50 -16.38 -6.14
C VAL A 65 3.41 -15.62 -4.81
N ARG A 66 4.51 -15.02 -4.34
CA ARG A 66 4.59 -14.40 -3.00
C ARG A 66 4.25 -12.91 -3.04
N GLY A 67 4.23 -12.33 -1.85
CA GLY A 67 3.88 -10.94 -1.67
C GLY A 67 2.44 -10.68 -2.06
N ILE A 68 2.16 -9.54 -2.69
CA ILE A 68 0.80 -9.19 -3.09
C ILE A 68 0.21 -10.08 -4.19
N ASN A 69 1.03 -10.94 -4.87
CA ASN A 69 0.51 -12.00 -5.75
C ASN A 69 -0.46 -12.94 -5.02
N LEU A 70 -0.32 -13.09 -3.69
CA LEU A 70 -1.26 -13.85 -2.84
C LEU A 70 -2.68 -13.29 -2.84
N LEU A 71 -2.85 -12.01 -3.17
CA LEU A 71 -4.14 -11.32 -3.17
C LEU A 71 -4.81 -11.26 -4.55
N ALA A 72 -4.22 -11.89 -5.56
CA ALA A 72 -4.70 -11.85 -6.93
C ALA A 72 -5.98 -12.69 -7.13
N PHE A 73 -7.08 -12.23 -6.57
CA PHE A 73 -8.40 -12.82 -6.75
C PHE A 73 -9.40 -11.77 -7.23
N PRO A 74 -10.17 -12.07 -8.30
CA PRO A 74 -11.35 -11.28 -8.63
C PRO A 74 -12.29 -11.22 -7.43
N LYS A 75 -12.96 -10.11 -7.22
CA LYS A 75 -13.80 -9.78 -6.04
C LYS A 75 -13.02 -9.43 -4.77
N LEU A 76 -11.86 -10.02 -4.46
CA LEU A 76 -11.03 -9.52 -3.36
C LEU A 76 -10.51 -8.12 -3.70
N LEU A 77 -9.89 -7.98 -4.87
CA LEU A 77 -9.42 -6.69 -5.38
C LEU A 77 -10.44 -6.11 -6.37
N LYS A 78 -10.77 -4.85 -6.21
CA LYS A 78 -11.49 -4.03 -7.17
C LYS A 78 -10.54 -3.17 -7.98
N ARG A 79 -9.56 -2.57 -7.29
CA ARG A 79 -8.63 -1.58 -7.85
C ARG A 79 -7.22 -1.79 -7.33
N VAL A 80 -6.27 -1.60 -8.20
CA VAL A 80 -4.84 -1.60 -7.84
C VAL A 80 -4.20 -0.33 -8.37
N VAL A 81 -3.52 0.40 -7.50
CA VAL A 81 -2.72 1.59 -7.82
C VAL A 81 -1.29 1.30 -7.43
N GLY A 82 -0.39 1.21 -8.38
CA GLY A 82 0.97 0.76 -8.14
C GLY A 82 2.03 1.45 -8.98
N GLY A 83 3.26 1.48 -8.46
CA GLY A 83 4.40 2.07 -9.14
C GLY A 83 5.14 1.09 -10.04
N HIS A 84 4.95 -0.22 -9.86
CA HIS A 84 5.64 -1.25 -10.63
C HIS A 84 4.88 -2.58 -10.63
N PHE A 85 4.53 -3.07 -11.80
CA PHE A 85 3.73 -4.28 -11.99
C PHE A 85 4.55 -5.54 -12.36
N GLY A 86 5.82 -5.40 -12.75
CA GLY A 86 6.65 -6.49 -13.27
C GLY A 86 6.94 -7.62 -12.27
N LEU A 87 6.82 -7.37 -10.96
CA LEU A 87 7.06 -8.36 -9.91
C LEU A 87 5.78 -9.00 -9.36
N ILE A 88 4.63 -8.66 -9.94
CA ILE A 88 3.31 -9.10 -9.47
C ILE A 88 2.49 -9.69 -10.63
N PRO A 89 3.00 -10.73 -11.33
CA PRO A 89 2.41 -11.25 -12.55
C PRO A 89 0.94 -11.67 -12.40
N ARG A 90 0.55 -12.21 -11.26
CA ARG A 90 -0.82 -12.66 -11.02
C ARG A 90 -1.81 -11.48 -10.96
N ILE A 91 -1.43 -10.37 -10.33
CA ILE A 91 -2.25 -9.14 -10.33
C ILE A 91 -2.22 -8.51 -11.72
N SER A 92 -1.07 -8.53 -12.40
CA SER A 92 -0.95 -8.05 -13.79
C SER A 92 -1.87 -8.80 -14.73
N GLU A 93 -2.04 -10.12 -14.57
CA GLU A 93 -2.97 -10.94 -15.34
C GLU A 93 -4.43 -10.49 -15.14
N LEU A 94 -4.85 -10.25 -13.89
CA LEU A 94 -6.20 -9.71 -13.61
C LEU A 94 -6.41 -8.35 -14.29
N ALA A 95 -5.38 -7.49 -14.28
CA ALA A 95 -5.44 -6.19 -14.93
C ALA A 95 -5.53 -6.33 -16.46
N LEU A 96 -4.73 -7.21 -17.07
CA LEU A 96 -4.75 -7.44 -18.52
C LEU A 96 -6.07 -8.05 -19.02
N ASN A 97 -6.74 -8.83 -18.17
CA ASN A 97 -8.04 -9.42 -18.45
C ASN A 97 -9.23 -8.48 -18.14
N ASP A 98 -8.96 -7.22 -17.76
CA ASP A 98 -9.98 -6.24 -17.35
C ASP A 98 -10.85 -6.70 -16.14
N GLU A 99 -10.34 -7.60 -15.30
CA GLU A 99 -11.05 -8.12 -14.12
C GLU A 99 -10.99 -7.17 -12.92
N ILE A 100 -10.00 -6.26 -12.90
CA ILE A 100 -9.81 -5.22 -11.89
C ILE A 100 -9.44 -3.89 -12.56
N GLU A 101 -9.70 -2.78 -11.88
CA GLU A 101 -9.14 -1.48 -12.27
C GLU A 101 -7.64 -1.45 -11.93
N ALA A 102 -6.79 -1.02 -12.84
CA ALA A 102 -5.34 -0.94 -12.62
C ALA A 102 -4.78 0.40 -13.09
N TYR A 103 -3.99 1.02 -12.20
CA TYR A 103 -3.33 2.31 -12.44
C TYR A 103 -1.85 2.20 -12.14
N ASN A 104 -1.02 2.61 -13.09
CA ASN A 104 0.41 2.73 -12.93
C ASN A 104 0.78 4.20 -12.72
N ILE A 105 1.19 4.54 -11.51
CA ILE A 105 1.65 5.88 -11.13
C ILE A 105 3.14 5.79 -10.83
N PRO A 106 4.00 6.70 -11.33
CA PRO A 106 5.42 6.64 -11.05
C PRO A 106 5.71 6.45 -9.56
N GLN A 107 6.53 5.45 -9.22
CA GLN A 107 6.80 5.00 -7.85
C GLN A 107 7.13 6.15 -6.89
N GLY A 108 8.01 7.08 -7.32
CA GLY A 108 8.40 8.23 -6.49
C GLY A 108 7.21 9.15 -6.17
N ILE A 109 6.23 9.25 -7.05
CA ILE A 109 5.00 10.01 -6.79
C ILE A 109 4.19 9.35 -5.69
N ILE A 110 4.04 8.02 -5.70
CA ILE A 110 3.33 7.29 -4.64
C ILE A 110 4.04 7.45 -3.30
N SER A 111 5.37 7.39 -3.27
CA SER A 111 6.16 7.63 -2.04
C SER A 111 5.95 9.05 -1.49
N HIS A 112 5.81 10.05 -2.34
CA HIS A 112 5.42 11.41 -1.92
C HIS A 112 3.95 11.47 -1.49
N LEU A 113 3.06 10.76 -2.17
CA LEU A 113 1.63 10.72 -1.86
C LEU A 113 1.37 10.25 -0.42
N TYR A 114 2.08 9.23 0.07
CA TYR A 114 1.98 8.82 1.49
C TYR A 114 2.32 9.97 2.44
N ARG A 115 3.37 10.73 2.15
CA ARG A 115 3.79 11.87 2.98
C ARG A 115 2.79 13.02 2.92
N ASP A 116 2.20 13.23 1.76
CA ASP A 116 1.20 14.29 1.58
C ASP A 116 -0.14 13.92 2.23
N ILE A 117 -0.57 12.65 2.17
CA ILE A 117 -1.70 12.14 2.96
C ILE A 117 -1.41 12.32 4.46
N ALA A 118 -0.22 11.91 4.93
CA ALA A 118 0.19 12.04 6.32
C ALA A 118 0.21 13.50 6.82
N SER A 119 0.50 14.45 5.96
CA SER A 119 0.55 15.88 6.30
C SER A 119 -0.74 16.65 6.02
N GLY A 120 -1.79 15.99 5.53
CA GLY A 120 -3.08 16.62 5.21
C GLY A 120 -3.02 17.57 4.01
N LYS A 121 -2.06 17.38 3.10
CA LYS A 121 -2.00 18.15 1.86
C LYS A 121 -3.04 17.66 0.85
N PRO A 122 -3.45 18.52 -0.11
CA PRO A 122 -4.47 18.16 -1.09
C PRO A 122 -3.99 17.13 -2.12
N GLY A 123 -2.66 17.00 -2.34
CA GLY A 123 -2.08 16.08 -3.31
C GLY A 123 -0.64 16.42 -3.66
N VAL A 124 -0.07 15.59 -4.52
CA VAL A 124 1.29 15.75 -5.07
C VAL A 124 1.23 16.60 -6.32
N PHE A 125 2.02 17.67 -6.36
CA PHE A 125 2.28 18.48 -7.56
C PHE A 125 3.67 18.13 -8.09
N THR A 126 3.76 17.76 -9.37
CA THR A 126 5.04 17.32 -9.93
C THR A 126 5.09 17.52 -11.44
N LYS A 127 6.29 17.71 -11.98
CA LYS A 127 6.54 17.63 -13.43
C LYS A 127 6.95 16.21 -13.87
N VAL A 128 7.24 15.33 -12.92
CA VAL A 128 7.57 13.92 -13.21
C VAL A 128 6.35 13.23 -13.83
N GLY A 129 6.53 12.67 -15.01
CA GLY A 129 5.47 11.99 -15.74
C GLY A 129 4.81 12.81 -16.85
N LEU A 130 5.08 14.12 -16.95
CA LEU A 130 4.63 14.91 -18.11
C LEU A 130 5.17 14.33 -19.42
N GLY A 131 4.29 14.16 -20.42
CA GLY A 131 4.62 13.57 -21.72
C GLY A 131 4.86 12.05 -21.69
N THR A 132 4.53 11.36 -20.59
CA THR A 132 4.63 9.90 -20.45
C THR A 132 3.26 9.27 -20.26
N PHE A 133 3.19 7.97 -20.04
CA PHE A 133 1.95 7.23 -19.72
C PHE A 133 1.16 7.82 -18.53
N ALA A 134 1.81 8.56 -17.63
CA ALA A 134 1.16 9.18 -16.49
C ALA A 134 0.43 10.49 -16.87
N ASP A 135 0.78 11.10 -18.00
CA ASP A 135 0.14 12.34 -18.47
C ASP A 135 -1.32 12.09 -18.87
N PRO A 136 -2.30 12.83 -18.31
CA PRO A 136 -3.71 12.68 -18.66
C PRO A 136 -4.03 12.83 -20.15
N ARG A 137 -3.19 13.52 -20.89
CA ARG A 137 -3.32 13.69 -22.37
C ARG A 137 -2.95 12.42 -23.14
N ILE A 138 -2.29 11.45 -22.48
CA ILE A 138 -1.87 10.18 -23.08
C ILE A 138 -2.73 9.06 -22.51
N GLU A 139 -2.39 8.56 -21.30
CA GLU A 139 -3.12 7.46 -20.64
C GLU A 139 -3.59 7.84 -19.24
N GLY A 140 -2.98 8.85 -18.58
CA GLY A 140 -3.31 9.25 -17.21
C GLY A 140 -3.06 8.17 -16.19
N GLY A 141 -2.05 7.31 -16.42
CA GLY A 141 -1.70 6.19 -15.57
C GLY A 141 -2.64 4.98 -15.68
N LYS A 142 -3.64 4.99 -16.53
CA LYS A 142 -4.59 3.87 -16.71
C LYS A 142 -3.91 2.71 -17.44
N VAL A 143 -4.00 1.51 -16.86
CA VAL A 143 -3.38 0.30 -17.43
C VAL A 143 -4.35 -0.45 -18.35
N ASN A 144 -5.65 -0.34 -18.10
CA ASN A 144 -6.67 -1.12 -18.81
C ASN A 144 -7.99 -0.36 -19.01
N LYS A 145 -8.92 -0.99 -19.73
CA LYS A 145 -10.22 -0.37 -20.07
C LYS A 145 -11.16 -0.25 -18.87
N SER A 146 -10.98 -1.07 -17.85
CA SER A 146 -11.78 -1.01 -16.62
C SER A 146 -11.44 0.22 -15.77
N SER A 147 -10.26 0.81 -15.95
CA SER A 147 -9.79 2.01 -15.24
C SER A 147 -10.45 3.28 -15.82
N LYS A 148 -11.59 3.68 -15.25
CA LYS A 148 -12.39 4.81 -15.76
C LYS A 148 -12.08 6.15 -15.10
N GLU A 149 -11.71 6.13 -13.82
CA GLU A 149 -11.47 7.32 -13.02
C GLU A 149 -10.17 8.02 -13.44
N ASN A 150 -10.14 9.33 -13.38
CA ASN A 150 -8.94 10.11 -13.59
C ASN A 150 -8.27 10.36 -12.25
N LEU A 151 -7.21 9.60 -11.94
CA LEU A 151 -6.43 9.75 -10.71
C LEU A 151 -5.32 10.81 -10.84
N ILE A 152 -5.05 11.28 -12.03
CA ILE A 152 -4.04 12.29 -12.33
C ILE A 152 -4.70 13.42 -13.13
N GLU A 153 -4.46 14.64 -12.71
CA GLU A 153 -4.94 15.84 -13.36
C GLU A 153 -3.78 16.64 -13.92
N LEU A 154 -4.01 17.37 -15.04
CA LEU A 154 -3.07 18.36 -15.55
C LEU A 154 -3.50 19.73 -15.07
N ILE A 155 -2.62 20.44 -14.39
CA ILE A 155 -2.89 21.78 -13.87
C ILE A 155 -1.80 22.76 -14.26
N ASN A 156 -2.15 24.06 -14.29
CA ASN A 156 -1.23 25.13 -14.54
C ASN A 156 -0.98 25.94 -13.25
N ILE A 157 0.28 26.12 -12.89
CA ILE A 157 0.71 26.97 -11.79
C ILE A 157 1.74 27.96 -12.35
N LYS A 158 1.43 29.25 -12.32
CA LYS A 158 2.32 30.30 -12.84
C LYS A 158 2.82 30.02 -14.26
N GLU A 159 1.89 29.67 -15.16
CA GLU A 159 2.17 29.40 -16.59
C GLU A 159 2.99 28.12 -16.86
N GLU A 160 3.25 27.32 -15.83
CA GLU A 160 3.92 26.02 -15.96
C GLU A 160 2.96 24.85 -15.71
N GLU A 161 3.06 23.80 -16.54
CA GLU A 161 2.26 22.60 -16.42
C GLU A 161 2.80 21.68 -15.31
N TYR A 162 1.89 21.12 -14.52
CA TYR A 162 2.17 20.10 -13.50
C TYR A 162 1.13 19.00 -13.58
N LEU A 163 1.53 17.79 -13.24
CA LEU A 163 0.61 16.74 -12.85
C LEU A 163 0.20 16.97 -11.40
N PHE A 164 -1.08 16.82 -11.11
CA PHE A 164 -1.63 16.82 -9.76
C PHE A 164 -2.27 15.47 -9.47
N ILE A 165 -1.82 14.83 -8.39
CA ILE A 165 -2.36 13.57 -7.91
C ILE A 165 -3.02 13.86 -6.56
N PRO A 166 -4.37 13.88 -6.50
CA PRO A 166 -5.09 14.15 -5.26
C PRO A 166 -4.80 13.11 -4.20
N THR A 167 -4.77 13.53 -2.93
CA THR A 167 -4.75 12.61 -1.80
C THR A 167 -6.12 11.95 -1.60
N PHE A 168 -6.12 10.75 -1.04
CA PHE A 168 -7.32 10.01 -0.67
C PHE A 168 -7.07 9.28 0.65
N PRO A 169 -8.10 8.97 1.44
CA PRO A 169 -7.94 8.29 2.72
C PRO A 169 -7.47 6.86 2.54
N LEU A 170 -6.64 6.39 3.49
CA LEU A 170 -6.19 5.01 3.59
C LEU A 170 -6.74 4.39 4.88
N ASP A 171 -7.40 3.23 4.74
CA ASP A 171 -8.06 2.57 5.86
C ASP A 171 -7.11 1.63 6.62
N ILE A 172 -6.27 0.89 5.90
CA ILE A 172 -5.39 -0.12 6.50
C ILE A 172 -3.97 -0.02 5.92
N ALA A 173 -2.97 -0.03 6.81
CA ALA A 173 -1.59 -0.34 6.45
C ALA A 173 -1.22 -1.75 6.90
N ILE A 174 -0.68 -2.57 5.99
CA ILE A 174 -0.15 -3.90 6.28
C ILE A 174 1.36 -3.83 6.10
N LEU A 175 2.08 -3.78 7.21
CA LEU A 175 3.52 -3.48 7.24
C LEU A 175 4.31 -4.64 7.84
N ARG A 176 5.63 -4.59 7.67
CA ARG A 176 6.57 -5.49 8.33
C ARG A 176 7.57 -4.69 9.16
N GLY A 177 7.97 -5.26 10.29
CA GLY A 177 9.05 -4.77 11.15
C GLY A 177 9.77 -5.92 11.83
N SER A 178 10.87 -5.62 12.50
CA SER A 178 11.69 -6.64 13.17
C SER A 178 11.21 -6.92 14.59
N VAL A 179 10.99 -5.86 15.37
CA VAL A 179 10.69 -5.97 16.81
C VAL A 179 9.57 -5.01 17.17
N ALA A 180 8.60 -5.48 17.93
CA ALA A 180 7.62 -4.65 18.61
C ALA A 180 7.86 -4.63 20.12
N ASP A 181 7.71 -3.49 20.77
CA ASP A 181 7.65 -3.40 22.22
C ASP A 181 6.21 -3.59 22.75
N LYS A 182 6.07 -3.65 24.07
CA LYS A 182 4.78 -3.83 24.74
C LYS A 182 3.75 -2.72 24.45
N ASN A 183 4.18 -1.53 23.99
CA ASN A 183 3.32 -0.42 23.63
C ASN A 183 2.95 -0.44 22.14
N GLY A 184 3.58 -1.33 21.36
CA GLY A 184 3.39 -1.46 19.91
C GLY A 184 4.26 -0.50 19.10
N SER A 185 5.30 0.07 19.69
CA SER A 185 6.34 0.77 18.93
C SER A 185 7.19 -0.25 18.18
N ILE A 186 7.52 0.03 16.93
CA ILE A 186 8.18 -0.92 16.03
C ILE A 186 9.61 -0.46 15.74
N SER A 187 10.54 -1.42 15.77
CA SER A 187 11.90 -1.24 15.23
C SER A 187 12.07 -2.08 13.97
N MET A 188 12.72 -1.48 12.99
CA MET A 188 13.06 -2.13 11.71
C MET A 188 14.56 -2.51 11.64
N ARG A 189 15.23 -2.59 12.77
CA ARG A 189 16.69 -2.74 12.87
C ARG A 189 17.29 -3.95 12.15
N ASN A 190 16.50 -5.01 11.94
CA ASN A 190 16.94 -6.23 11.24
C ASN A 190 16.33 -6.33 9.83
N GLU A 191 15.50 -5.37 9.43
CA GLU A 191 14.97 -5.34 8.06
C GLU A 191 16.05 -4.81 7.11
N ALA A 192 16.19 -5.45 5.95
CA ALA A 192 17.14 -5.02 4.93
C ALA A 192 16.79 -3.66 4.34
N LEU A 193 15.50 -3.29 4.33
CA LEU A 193 14.99 -2.02 3.80
C LEU A 193 13.89 -1.46 4.72
N ILE A 194 13.94 -0.15 4.96
CA ILE A 194 12.90 0.58 5.72
C ILE A 194 11.74 0.98 4.79
N ILE A 195 12.03 1.28 3.54
CA ILE A 195 11.07 1.67 2.49
C ILE A 195 10.16 2.83 2.96
N ASP A 196 8.89 2.79 2.62
CA ASP A 196 7.90 3.83 2.97
C ASP A 196 7.11 3.51 4.27
N ASN A 197 7.53 2.50 5.06
CA ASN A 197 6.76 2.01 6.21
C ASN A 197 6.27 3.10 7.16
N LEU A 198 7.14 4.02 7.58
CA LEU A 198 6.75 5.13 8.45
C LEU A 198 5.73 6.05 7.77
N ALA A 199 5.97 6.41 6.50
CA ALA A 199 5.07 7.29 5.76
C ALA A 199 3.69 6.64 5.55
N GLN A 200 3.64 5.34 5.25
CA GLN A 200 2.40 4.56 5.15
C GLN A 200 1.66 4.51 6.50
N ALA A 201 2.38 4.23 7.61
CA ALA A 201 1.80 4.22 8.94
C ALA A 201 1.18 5.58 9.30
N MET A 202 1.90 6.67 9.05
CA MET A 202 1.44 8.03 9.31
C MET A 202 0.24 8.40 8.44
N ALA A 203 0.27 8.06 7.15
CA ALA A 203 -0.82 8.31 6.21
C ALA A 203 -2.12 7.62 6.66
N VAL A 204 -2.05 6.35 7.01
CA VAL A 204 -3.21 5.59 7.51
C VAL A 204 -3.70 6.13 8.85
N LYS A 205 -2.81 6.45 9.78
CA LYS A 205 -3.20 7.05 11.09
C LYS A 205 -3.92 8.37 10.89
N ASN A 206 -3.42 9.23 10.04
CA ASN A 206 -4.01 10.55 9.79
C ASN A 206 -5.31 10.46 8.96
N SER A 207 -5.52 9.35 8.24
CA SER A 207 -6.81 9.02 7.61
C SER A 207 -7.85 8.42 8.59
N GLY A 208 -7.48 8.20 9.87
CA GLY A 208 -8.35 7.54 10.86
C GLY A 208 -8.34 6.02 10.78
N GLY A 209 -7.44 5.44 9.99
CA GLY A 209 -7.34 4.01 9.74
C GLY A 209 -6.52 3.22 10.79
N THR A 210 -6.27 1.96 10.50
CA THR A 210 -5.56 1.01 11.37
C THR A 210 -4.25 0.55 10.75
N VAL A 211 -3.17 0.61 11.52
CA VAL A 211 -1.86 0.07 11.14
C VAL A 211 -1.69 -1.32 11.73
N ILE A 212 -1.39 -2.31 10.90
CA ILE A 212 -1.13 -3.69 11.26
C ILE A 212 0.31 -4.01 10.86
N VAL A 213 1.12 -4.48 11.82
CA VAL A 213 2.54 -4.76 11.56
C VAL A 213 2.84 -6.21 11.93
N GLN A 214 3.37 -6.96 10.96
CA GLN A 214 3.98 -8.26 11.20
C GLN A 214 5.39 -8.05 11.75
N VAL A 215 5.72 -8.68 12.88
CA VAL A 215 7.06 -8.60 13.49
C VAL A 215 7.61 -9.98 13.79
N GLU A 216 8.94 -10.08 13.85
CA GLU A 216 9.62 -11.33 14.19
C GLU A 216 9.67 -11.56 15.72
N GLN A 217 9.76 -10.47 16.48
CA GLN A 217 9.93 -10.53 17.92
C GLN A 217 9.06 -9.49 18.64
N VAL A 218 8.50 -9.87 19.76
CA VAL A 218 7.86 -8.96 20.72
C VAL A 218 8.67 -8.95 22.00
N ILE A 219 9.02 -7.77 22.50
CA ILE A 219 9.74 -7.57 23.75
C ILE A 219 8.87 -6.91 24.81
N GLN A 220 9.13 -7.22 26.07
CA GLN A 220 8.37 -6.65 27.21
C GLN A 220 8.90 -5.27 27.62
N GLU A 221 10.17 -4.99 27.37
CA GLU A 221 10.80 -3.70 27.60
C GLU A 221 10.35 -2.69 26.54
N LEU A 222 10.46 -1.41 26.86
CA LEU A 222 10.27 -0.33 25.89
C LEU A 222 11.49 -0.22 24.97
N LEU A 223 11.26 -0.05 23.69
CA LEU A 223 12.32 0.31 22.76
C LEU A 223 12.87 1.70 23.13
N PRO A 224 14.20 1.87 23.15
CA PRO A 224 14.78 3.20 23.21
C PRO A 224 14.28 4.07 22.04
N SER A 225 13.95 5.34 22.29
CA SER A 225 13.37 6.25 21.29
C SER A 225 14.14 6.28 19.97
N ARG A 226 15.48 6.19 20.03
CA ARG A 226 16.36 6.13 18.84
C ARG A 226 16.24 4.86 18.00
N GLN A 227 15.55 3.82 18.52
CA GLN A 227 15.34 2.55 17.85
C GLN A 227 13.89 2.36 17.39
N VAL A 228 13.05 3.37 17.59
CA VAL A 228 11.66 3.35 17.17
C VAL A 228 11.58 3.94 15.77
N ASP A 229 11.21 3.11 14.80
CA ASP A 229 11.01 3.49 13.41
C ASP A 229 9.53 3.82 13.13
N ILE A 230 8.60 3.13 13.82
CA ILE A 230 7.16 3.41 13.78
C ILE A 230 6.66 3.47 15.24
N PRO A 231 6.21 4.62 15.73
CA PRO A 231 5.78 4.84 17.11
C PRO A 231 4.41 4.24 17.43
#